data_fd6361ab17c666e4107307b1a679bc30
#
_entry.id   fd6361ab17c666e4107307b1a679bc30
#
_cell.length_a   1.000
_cell.length_b   1.000
_cell.length_c   1.000
_cell.angle_alpha   90.00
_cell.angle_beta   90.00
_cell.angle_gamma   90.00
#
_symmetry.space_group_name_H-M   'P 1'
#
loop_
_entity.id
_entity.type
_entity.pdbx_description
1 polymer ?
#
loop_
_entity_poly.entity_id
_entity_poly.type
_entity_poly.pdbx_seq_one_letter_code
_entity_poly.pdbx_strand_id
1 'polypeptide(L)'
;MKVLRSILVASSAMVLLAGCDKSTSTQTPAVNPADVNNPLVNAKRTADKTLDVSYLNQAIQLYNVQEGRNPKTLDELIPKYVAKIPDAPLGYKINYDATKGEVTVVRQ
;
A
#
# COMPACT_ATOMS: atom_id res chain seq x y z
N MET A 1 11.19 -26.46 -45.37
CA MET A 1 10.60 -27.73 -44.90
C MET A 1 9.82 -27.39 -43.62
N LYS A 2 8.53 -27.24 -43.80
CA LYS A 2 7.49 -28.15 -43.30
C LYS A 2 7.77 -28.57 -41.86
N VAL A 3 7.00 -28.09 -40.87
CA VAL A 3 5.71 -28.70 -40.53
C VAL A 3 4.84 -27.70 -39.79
N LEU A 4 3.75 -27.39 -40.40
CA LEU A 4 2.48 -27.00 -39.82
C LEU A 4 2.04 -28.03 -38.79
N ARG A 5 1.69 -27.60 -37.58
CA ARG A 5 0.68 -28.32 -36.80
C ARG A 5 -0.16 -27.35 -35.98
N SER A 6 -1.28 -27.04 -36.58
CA SER A 6 -2.49 -26.62 -35.92
C SER A 6 -2.86 -27.60 -34.81
N ILE A 7 -3.08 -27.11 -33.61
CA ILE A 7 -3.98 -27.79 -32.70
C ILE A 7 -4.93 -26.74 -32.14
N LEU A 8 -6.08 -26.73 -32.70
CA LEU A 8 -7.31 -26.21 -32.17
C LEU A 8 -7.69 -27.08 -30.97
N VAL A 9 -7.80 -26.50 -29.83
CA VAL A 9 -8.68 -27.06 -28.80
C VAL A 9 -9.48 -25.91 -28.21
N ALA A 10 -10.67 -25.82 -28.70
CA ALA A 10 -11.77 -25.14 -28.08
C ALA A 10 -12.16 -25.91 -26.82
N SER A 11 -12.19 -25.26 -25.70
CA SER A 11 -13.00 -25.73 -24.58
C SER A 11 -13.56 -24.56 -23.83
N SER A 12 -14.78 -24.33 -24.16
CA SER A 12 -15.79 -23.53 -23.51
C SER A 12 -16.03 -24.04 -22.10
N ALA A 13 -15.83 -23.20 -21.10
CA ALA A 13 -16.48 -23.38 -19.82
C ALA A 13 -16.81 -22.00 -19.25
N MET A 14 -17.95 -21.53 -19.65
CA MET A 14 -18.63 -20.36 -19.12
C MET A 14 -19.26 -20.75 -17.78
N VAL A 15 -18.63 -20.41 -16.71
CA VAL A 15 -19.26 -20.47 -15.39
C VAL A 15 -19.68 -19.06 -15.00
N LEU A 16 -20.94 -18.78 -15.25
CA LEU A 16 -21.66 -17.64 -14.70
C LEU A 16 -21.91 -17.91 -13.20
N LEU A 17 -21.05 -17.44 -12.36
CA LEU A 17 -21.38 -17.25 -10.95
C LEU A 17 -21.84 -15.80 -10.77
N ALA A 18 -23.14 -15.63 -10.84
CA ALA A 18 -23.79 -14.44 -10.35
C ALA A 18 -23.65 -14.39 -8.83
N GLY A 19 -22.56 -13.84 -8.35
CA GLY A 19 -22.42 -13.41 -6.98
C GLY A 19 -23.15 -12.10 -6.81
N CYS A 20 -24.38 -12.13 -6.34
CA CYS A 20 -25.02 -10.96 -5.76
C CYS A 20 -24.25 -10.56 -4.52
N ASP A 21 -23.30 -9.68 -4.70
CA ASP A 21 -22.72 -8.95 -3.57
C ASP A 21 -23.73 -7.93 -3.11
N LYS A 22 -24.50 -8.35 -2.14
CA LYS A 22 -25.39 -7.48 -1.41
C LYS A 22 -24.49 -6.60 -0.55
N SER A 23 -24.14 -5.43 -1.07
CA SER A 23 -23.54 -4.37 -0.28
C SER A 23 -24.44 -4.06 0.91
N THR A 24 -24.21 -4.78 1.99
CA THR A 24 -24.67 -4.37 3.29
C THR A 24 -23.86 -3.13 3.64
N SER A 25 -24.41 -1.96 3.41
CA SER A 25 -23.88 -0.75 3.99
C SER A 25 -24.01 -0.89 5.50
N THR A 26 -23.00 -1.46 6.09
CA THR A 26 -22.82 -1.45 7.53
C THR A 26 -22.62 0.02 7.89
N GLN A 27 -23.65 0.62 8.43
CA GLN A 27 -23.54 1.92 9.10
C GLN A 27 -22.40 1.80 10.08
N THR A 28 -21.33 2.48 9.78
CA THR A 28 -20.21 2.64 10.70
C THR A 28 -20.78 3.35 11.94
N PRO A 29 -20.82 2.73 13.12
CA PRO A 29 -21.18 3.47 14.32
C PRO A 29 -20.22 4.65 14.44
N ALA A 30 -20.76 5.83 14.72
CA ALA A 30 -19.96 7.02 14.91
C ALA A 30 -18.97 6.77 16.06
N VAL A 31 -17.75 6.41 15.68
CA VAL A 31 -16.68 6.17 16.63
C VAL A 31 -16.13 7.51 17.06
N ASN A 32 -16.27 7.82 18.32
CA ASN A 32 -15.70 9.01 18.92
C ASN A 32 -14.17 8.94 18.76
N PRO A 33 -13.51 9.88 18.06
CA PRO A 33 -12.06 9.86 17.84
C PRO A 33 -11.22 9.95 19.10
N ALA A 34 -11.83 10.21 20.25
CA ALA A 34 -11.16 10.26 21.54
C ALA A 34 -11.01 8.88 22.22
N ASP A 35 -11.63 7.83 21.71
CA ASP A 35 -11.57 6.50 22.33
C ASP A 35 -10.37 5.71 21.81
N VAL A 36 -9.23 5.95 22.45
CA VAL A 36 -7.94 5.29 22.11
C VAL A 36 -7.92 3.78 22.41
N ASN A 37 -8.91 3.28 23.14
CA ASN A 37 -8.99 1.87 23.51
C ASN A 37 -9.96 1.05 22.62
N ASN A 38 -10.59 1.71 21.64
CA ASN A 38 -11.50 1.02 20.75
C ASN A 38 -10.72 0.13 19.76
N PRO A 39 -10.94 -1.18 19.72
CA PRO A 39 -10.22 -2.10 18.83
C PRO A 39 -10.40 -1.77 17.35
N LEU A 40 -11.53 -1.21 16.94
CA LEU A 40 -11.77 -0.77 15.56
C LEU A 40 -10.90 0.43 15.16
N VAL A 41 -10.75 1.40 16.08
CA VAL A 41 -9.88 2.57 15.85
C VAL A 41 -8.42 2.14 15.77
N ASN A 42 -8.00 1.21 16.62
CA ASN A 42 -6.65 0.68 16.60
C ASN A 42 -6.35 -0.12 15.32
N ALA A 43 -7.30 -0.93 14.85
CA ALA A 43 -7.18 -1.67 13.59
C ALA A 43 -7.04 -0.73 12.39
N LYS A 44 -7.84 0.33 12.32
CA LYS A 44 -7.73 1.35 11.26
C LYS A 44 -6.38 2.07 11.29
N ARG A 45 -5.94 2.53 12.45
CA ARG A 45 -4.63 3.19 12.59
C ARG A 45 -3.46 2.29 12.19
N THR A 46 -3.55 0.99 12.47
CA THR A 46 -2.53 0.02 12.07
C THR A 46 -2.53 -0.17 10.56
N ALA A 47 -3.70 -0.27 9.94
CA ALA A 47 -3.83 -0.40 8.48
C ALA A 47 -3.29 0.84 7.75
N ASP A 48 -3.69 2.05 8.16
CA ASP A 48 -3.22 3.32 7.59
C ASP A 48 -1.69 3.42 7.69
N LYS A 49 -1.13 3.09 8.85
CA LYS A 49 0.30 3.09 9.09
C LYS A 49 1.08 2.13 8.17
N THR A 50 0.54 0.95 7.93
CA THR A 50 1.15 -0.05 7.06
C THR A 50 1.13 0.40 5.61
N LEU A 51 0.03 0.99 5.14
CA LEU A 51 -0.10 1.49 3.77
C LEU A 51 0.91 2.61 3.48
N ASP A 52 1.03 3.59 4.39
CA ASP A 52 1.95 4.72 4.23
C ASP A 52 3.41 4.27 4.17
N VAL A 53 3.81 3.35 5.03
CA VAL A 53 5.16 2.77 5.04
C VAL A 53 5.45 1.99 3.77
N SER A 54 4.52 1.15 3.32
CA SER A 54 4.68 0.36 2.11
C SER A 54 4.83 1.24 0.87
N TYR A 55 4.02 2.29 0.77
CA TYR A 55 4.08 3.25 -0.32
C TYR A 55 5.43 3.98 -0.39
N LEU A 56 5.91 4.46 0.74
CA LEU A 56 7.21 5.14 0.81
C LEU A 56 8.37 4.19 0.52
N ASN A 57 8.35 2.97 1.04
CA ASN A 57 9.39 1.99 0.76
C ASN A 57 9.44 1.61 -0.73
N GLN A 58 8.30 1.51 -1.39
CA GLN A 58 8.24 1.29 -2.83
C GLN A 58 8.85 2.46 -3.62
N ALA A 59 8.55 3.69 -3.24
CA ALA A 59 9.10 4.88 -3.85
C ALA A 59 10.63 4.96 -3.68
N ILE A 60 11.14 4.58 -2.53
CA ILE A 60 12.59 4.51 -2.25
C ILE A 60 13.27 3.47 -3.15
N GLN A 61 12.66 2.32 -3.34
CA GLN A 61 13.20 1.29 -4.25
C GLN A 61 13.27 1.79 -5.69
N LEU A 62 12.22 2.47 -6.16
CA LEU A 62 12.23 3.08 -7.50
C LEU A 62 13.32 4.15 -7.63
N TYR A 63 13.49 4.99 -6.62
CA TYR A 63 14.57 5.97 -6.58
C TYR A 63 15.95 5.29 -6.66
N ASN A 64 16.15 4.25 -5.85
CA ASN A 64 17.41 3.50 -5.84
C ASN A 64 17.74 2.88 -7.21
N VAL A 65 16.75 2.29 -7.89
CA VAL A 65 16.93 1.71 -9.23
C VAL A 65 17.30 2.78 -10.26
N GLN A 66 16.74 3.98 -10.17
CA GLN A 66 16.98 5.05 -11.15
C GLN A 66 18.25 5.86 -10.85
N GLU A 67 18.50 6.14 -9.59
CA GLU A 67 19.62 7.01 -9.16
C GLU A 67 20.86 6.21 -8.70
N GLY A 68 20.73 4.90 -8.54
CA GLY A 68 21.82 4.01 -8.10
C GLY A 68 22.20 4.17 -6.62
N ARG A 69 21.41 4.88 -5.84
CA ARG A 69 21.61 5.13 -4.40
C ARG A 69 20.29 5.31 -3.67
N ASN A 70 20.32 5.20 -2.37
CA ASN A 70 19.17 5.59 -1.55
C ASN A 70 19.05 7.12 -1.46
N PRO A 71 17.84 7.66 -1.37
CA PRO A 71 17.65 9.09 -1.10
C PRO A 71 18.26 9.44 0.27
N LYS A 72 18.83 10.62 0.40
CA LYS A 72 19.36 11.10 1.68
C LYS A 72 18.26 11.50 2.65
N THR A 73 17.17 12.03 2.10
CA THR A 73 15.96 12.42 2.81
C THR A 73 14.74 12.00 2.01
N LEU A 74 13.60 11.88 2.68
CA LEU A 74 12.34 11.55 2.00
C LEU A 74 11.89 12.66 1.04
N ASP A 75 12.35 13.90 1.25
CA ASP A 75 12.03 15.04 0.38
C ASP A 75 12.57 14.87 -1.04
N GLU A 76 13.65 14.09 -1.22
CA GLU A 76 14.20 13.78 -2.56
C GLU A 76 13.23 12.94 -3.41
N LEU A 77 12.26 12.31 -2.79
CA LEU A 77 11.22 11.56 -3.50
C LEU A 77 10.14 12.46 -4.12
N ILE A 78 10.01 13.70 -3.64
CA ILE A 78 9.01 14.66 -4.10
C ILE A 78 9.55 15.46 -5.30
N PRO A 79 8.76 15.72 -6.33
CA PRO A 79 7.44 15.18 -6.65
C PRO A 79 7.50 13.93 -7.54
N LYS A 80 8.70 13.50 -7.94
CA LYS A 80 8.91 12.51 -9.00
C LYS A 80 8.37 11.10 -8.65
N TYR A 81 8.56 10.68 -7.41
CA TYR A 81 8.21 9.34 -6.94
C TYR A 81 6.98 9.34 -6.04
N VAL A 82 6.79 10.42 -5.28
CA VAL A 82 5.63 10.63 -4.42
C VAL A 82 5.15 12.07 -4.55
N ALA A 83 3.85 12.30 -4.48
CA ALA A 83 3.29 13.65 -4.54
C ALA A 83 3.60 14.44 -3.26
N LYS A 84 3.55 13.79 -2.12
CA LYS A 84 3.90 14.33 -0.81
C LYS A 84 4.26 13.20 0.15
N ILE A 85 5.02 13.51 1.17
CA ILE A 85 5.25 12.57 2.27
C ILE A 85 3.96 12.51 3.12
N PRO A 86 3.41 11.32 3.39
CA PRO A 86 2.22 11.19 4.24
C PRO A 86 2.55 11.57 5.69
N ASP A 87 1.55 12.06 6.37
CA ASP A 87 1.67 12.39 7.79
C ASP A 87 1.59 11.11 8.63
N ALA A 88 2.43 11.01 9.65
CA ALA A 88 2.36 9.90 10.58
C ALA A 88 1.05 9.94 11.39
N PRO A 89 0.45 8.77 11.70
CA PRO A 89 -0.71 8.71 12.58
C PRO A 89 -0.42 9.33 13.96
N LEU A 90 -1.48 9.78 14.63
CA LEU A 90 -1.36 10.38 15.97
C LEU A 90 -0.59 9.47 16.94
N GLY A 91 0.41 10.02 17.62
CA GLY A 91 1.28 9.31 18.55
C GLY A 91 2.40 8.52 17.88
N TYR A 92 2.59 8.71 16.57
CA TYR A 92 3.67 8.08 15.81
C TYR A 92 4.42 9.11 14.98
N LYS A 93 5.62 8.74 14.56
CA LYS A 93 6.42 9.51 13.59
C LYS A 93 7.01 8.58 12.54
N ILE A 94 7.20 9.12 11.35
CA ILE A 94 7.93 8.44 10.29
C ILE A 94 9.41 8.58 10.58
N ASN A 95 10.10 7.45 10.59
CA ASN A 95 11.55 7.38 10.70
C ASN A 95 12.14 6.79 9.41
N TYR A 96 13.12 7.45 8.85
CA TYR A 96 13.80 7.02 7.63
C TYR A 96 15.27 6.71 7.91
N ASP A 97 15.70 5.53 7.48
CA ASP A 97 17.09 5.10 7.52
C ASP A 97 17.68 5.13 6.11
N ALA A 98 18.46 6.17 5.81
CA ALA A 98 19.07 6.34 4.50
C ALA A 98 20.11 5.26 4.17
N THR A 99 20.73 4.65 5.17
CA THR A 99 21.70 3.57 4.97
C THR A 99 21.05 2.31 4.45
N LYS A 100 19.90 1.97 5.02
CA LYS A 100 19.10 0.81 4.61
C LYS A 100 18.16 1.11 3.46
N GLY A 101 17.80 2.39 3.27
CA GLY A 101 16.73 2.78 2.36
C GLY A 101 15.36 2.30 2.83
N GLU A 102 15.10 2.40 4.12
CA GLU A 102 13.90 1.86 4.75
C GLU A 102 13.19 2.91 5.60
N VAL A 103 11.87 2.95 5.45
CA VAL A 103 10.98 3.76 6.26
C VAL A 103 10.28 2.88 7.29
N THR A 104 10.24 3.36 8.51
CA THR A 104 9.51 2.73 9.61
C THR A 104 8.65 3.77 10.33
N VAL A 105 7.61 3.34 11.02
CA VAL A 105 6.81 4.18 11.87
C VAL A 105 7.06 3.80 13.32
N VAL A 106 7.57 4.75 14.08
CA VAL A 106 7.91 4.57 15.48
C VAL A 106 6.98 5.39 16.37
N ARG A 107 6.75 4.92 17.58
CA ARG A 107 5.96 5.64 18.58
C ARG A 107 6.75 6.86 19.07
N GLN A 108 6.04 7.99 19.23
CA GLN A 108 6.60 9.18 19.87
C GLN A 108 6.68 9.01 21.38
#